data_6f51e88b3299a299c428121fc413d49e
#
_entry.id   6f51e88b3299a299c428121fc413d49e
#
_cell.length_a   1.000
_cell.length_b   1.000
_cell.length_c   1.000
_cell.angle_alpha   90.00
_cell.angle_beta   90.00
_cell.angle_gamma   90.00
#
_symmetry.space_group_name_H-M   'P 1'
#
loop_
_entity.id
_entity.type
_entity.pdbx_description
1 polymer ?
#
loop_
_entity_poly.entity_id
_entity_poly.type
_entity_poly.pdbx_seq_one_letter_code
_entity_poly.pdbx_strand_id
1 'polypeptide(L)'
;MHKKELQTAFSTRQYMYSKDFEIYYYNDQPLNAVTAHTHDYYEFYFFLEGNVTIYVEGKPHPIKAGDFLLIPPGVEHYPVFLDHTTPYRRFILWISTDYCNRLMEASLDYVFLMQYVTTTHQYLFSNDAIAFNQLQSQIYALIEEVKGSRFGKDAQVSLQVNTLILHLNRMIYERNHTAGNSRSKDLHHAICDFITAHLNEDLSLERLEKEFFVSKYYISHTFKDNIGLSLHQYITKKRLQACKDAILGGASISKTYEMYGFQDYSAFFRAFKKEYGMSPKEYRDISTLT
;
A
#
# COMPACT_ATOMS: atom_id res chain seq x y z
N MET A 1 8.47 28.80 -2.75
CA MET A 1 9.65 28.26 -2.06
C MET A 1 10.71 27.86 -3.10
N HIS A 2 11.97 28.18 -2.91
CA HIS A 2 13.01 27.76 -3.85
C HIS A 2 13.34 26.27 -3.65
N LYS A 3 13.66 25.51 -4.74
CA LYS A 3 13.97 24.06 -4.66
C LYS A 3 15.05 23.72 -3.61
N LYS A 4 16.01 24.62 -3.34
CA LYS A 4 17.03 24.43 -2.29
C LYS A 4 16.45 24.42 -0.87
N GLU A 5 15.36 25.14 -0.63
CA GLU A 5 14.67 25.17 0.69
C GLU A 5 13.87 23.90 0.97
N LEU A 6 13.56 23.13 -0.08
CA LEU A 6 12.87 21.85 0.03
C LEU A 6 13.80 20.68 0.35
N GLN A 7 15.11 20.86 0.16
CA GLN A 7 16.11 19.82 0.41
C GLN A 7 16.18 19.46 1.89
N THR A 8 16.38 18.17 2.16
CA THR A 8 16.61 17.62 3.49
C THR A 8 18.07 17.18 3.60
N ALA A 9 18.74 17.41 4.72
CA ALA A 9 20.04 16.85 4.99
C ALA A 9 19.93 15.32 5.13
N PHE A 10 20.81 14.58 4.46
CA PHE A 10 20.79 13.12 4.53
C PHE A 10 21.11 12.61 5.95
N SER A 11 20.39 11.59 6.36
CA SER A 11 20.61 10.87 7.61
C SER A 11 20.54 9.36 7.31
N THR A 12 21.44 8.58 7.91
CA THR A 12 21.48 7.11 7.81
C THR A 12 20.46 6.42 8.71
N ARG A 13 19.50 7.17 9.25
CA ARG A 13 18.44 6.66 10.11
C ARG A 13 17.60 5.60 9.42
N GLN A 14 17.28 4.52 10.13
CA GLN A 14 16.51 3.37 9.65
C GLN A 14 15.19 3.19 10.43
N TYR A 15 14.67 4.22 11.07
CA TYR A 15 13.40 4.23 11.79
C TYR A 15 12.64 5.53 11.53
N MET A 16 11.31 5.46 11.56
CA MET A 16 10.46 6.62 11.40
C MET A 16 10.26 7.37 12.72
N TYR A 17 10.16 8.71 12.65
CA TYR A 17 9.66 9.54 13.74
C TYR A 17 8.15 9.70 13.67
N SER A 18 7.62 9.85 12.45
CA SER A 18 6.19 9.92 12.23
C SER A 18 5.55 8.54 12.36
N LYS A 19 4.34 8.49 12.92
CA LYS A 19 3.56 7.26 12.99
C LYS A 19 2.96 6.85 11.65
N ASP A 20 2.83 7.79 10.70
CA ASP A 20 2.10 7.60 9.45
C ASP A 20 3.04 7.54 8.26
N PHE A 21 3.68 8.63 7.94
CA PHE A 21 4.60 8.72 6.80
C PHE A 21 5.64 9.81 7.00
N GLU A 22 6.73 9.74 6.24
CA GLU A 22 7.78 10.77 6.16
C GLU A 22 8.21 10.95 4.71
N ILE A 23 8.46 12.19 4.28
CA ILE A 23 8.88 12.50 2.92
C ILE A 23 10.10 13.39 2.90
N TYR A 24 11.05 13.08 2.00
CA TYR A 24 12.35 13.73 1.92
C TYR A 24 12.74 14.02 0.48
N TYR A 25 13.46 15.11 0.29
CA TYR A 25 14.21 15.40 -0.93
C TYR A 25 15.69 15.45 -0.59
N TYR A 26 16.44 14.49 -1.07
CA TYR A 26 17.89 14.43 -0.91
C TYR A 26 18.60 14.86 -2.19
N ASN A 27 19.68 15.64 -2.02
CA ASN A 27 20.58 16.09 -3.08
C ASN A 27 21.99 16.12 -2.49
N ASP A 28 22.60 14.95 -2.45
CA ASP A 28 23.87 14.74 -1.76
C ASP A 28 24.99 14.46 -2.76
N GLN A 29 26.23 14.68 -2.34
CA GLN A 29 27.35 14.03 -3.00
C GLN A 29 27.28 12.52 -2.70
N PRO A 30 27.70 11.66 -3.65
CA PRO A 30 27.68 10.22 -3.41
C PRO A 30 28.41 9.86 -2.12
N LEU A 31 27.76 9.07 -1.27
CA LEU A 31 28.30 8.59 0.00
C LEU A 31 29.38 7.53 -0.27
N ASN A 32 30.35 7.40 0.63
CA ASN A 32 31.42 6.41 0.47
C ASN A 32 30.88 4.97 0.47
N ALA A 33 29.89 4.68 1.28
CA ALA A 33 29.13 3.42 1.27
C ALA A 33 27.86 3.56 2.10
N VAL A 34 26.80 2.88 1.69
CA VAL A 34 25.62 2.60 2.52
C VAL A 34 25.56 1.10 2.70
N THR A 35 25.60 0.62 3.93
CA THR A 35 25.55 -0.81 4.24
C THR A 35 24.18 -1.39 3.93
N ALA A 36 24.12 -2.68 3.60
CA ALA A 36 22.89 -3.43 3.48
C ALA A 36 22.07 -3.33 4.78
N HIS A 37 20.77 -3.02 4.63
CA HIS A 37 19.88 -2.82 5.76
C HIS A 37 18.45 -3.22 5.43
N THR A 38 17.65 -3.33 6.47
CA THR A 38 16.20 -3.55 6.41
C THR A 38 15.50 -2.56 7.32
N HIS A 39 14.21 -2.35 7.13
CA HIS A 39 13.36 -1.53 7.98
C HIS A 39 11.94 -2.10 8.05
N ASP A 40 11.09 -1.58 8.93
CA ASP A 40 9.73 -2.07 9.20
C ASP A 40 8.62 -1.27 8.53
N TYR A 41 8.96 -0.40 7.58
CA TYR A 41 8.06 0.45 6.80
C TYR A 41 8.23 0.21 5.29
N TYR A 42 7.28 0.69 4.49
CA TYR A 42 7.40 0.75 3.03
C TYR A 42 8.23 1.96 2.64
N GLU A 43 9.24 1.77 1.79
CA GLU A 43 10.04 2.84 1.22
C GLU A 43 9.76 3.00 -0.27
N PHE A 44 9.20 4.15 -0.66
CA PHE A 44 9.11 4.59 -2.04
C PHE A 44 10.32 5.46 -2.35
N TYR A 45 11.10 5.03 -3.31
CA TYR A 45 12.33 5.67 -3.73
C TYR A 45 12.19 6.18 -5.15
N PHE A 46 12.16 7.49 -5.36
CA PHE A 46 12.01 8.12 -6.66
C PHE A 46 13.35 8.71 -7.11
N PHE A 47 13.92 8.17 -8.17
CA PHE A 47 15.25 8.52 -8.62
C PHE A 47 15.24 9.70 -9.58
N LEU A 48 16.08 10.70 -9.32
CA LEU A 48 16.19 11.93 -10.12
C LEU A 48 17.50 12.02 -10.89
N GLU A 49 18.62 11.73 -10.22
CA GLU A 49 19.95 11.88 -10.79
C GLU A 49 20.98 11.09 -9.97
N GLY A 50 22.02 10.61 -10.63
CA GLY A 50 23.13 9.86 -10.04
C GLY A 50 23.57 8.73 -10.95
N ASN A 51 24.70 8.13 -10.61
CA ASN A 51 25.18 6.90 -11.25
C ASN A 51 25.24 5.81 -10.17
N VAL A 52 24.13 5.11 -10.01
CA VAL A 52 23.92 4.18 -8.89
C VAL A 52 23.13 2.94 -9.31
N THR A 53 23.47 1.81 -8.71
CA THR A 53 22.69 0.57 -8.77
C THR A 53 22.14 0.29 -7.40
N ILE A 54 20.82 0.05 -7.28
CA ILE A 54 20.22 -0.38 -6.01
C ILE A 54 20.21 -1.90 -5.98
N TYR A 55 20.78 -2.47 -4.93
CA TYR A 55 20.69 -3.91 -4.67
C TYR A 55 19.48 -4.17 -3.77
N VAL A 56 18.64 -5.12 -4.17
CA VAL A 56 17.48 -5.57 -3.40
C VAL A 56 17.54 -7.10 -3.35
N GLU A 57 17.50 -7.68 -2.15
CA GLU A 57 17.67 -9.12 -1.95
C GLU A 57 18.91 -9.70 -2.66
N GLY A 58 20.01 -8.93 -2.65
CA GLY A 58 21.27 -9.30 -3.31
C GLY A 58 21.27 -9.19 -4.84
N LYS A 59 20.16 -8.78 -5.48
CA LYS A 59 20.06 -8.61 -6.93
C LYS A 59 20.26 -7.15 -7.33
N PRO A 60 21.05 -6.86 -8.38
CA PRO A 60 21.28 -5.50 -8.86
C PRO A 60 20.09 -4.99 -9.67
N HIS A 61 19.68 -3.76 -9.37
CA HIS A 61 18.69 -2.99 -10.12
C HIS A 61 19.34 -1.68 -10.58
N PRO A 62 19.90 -1.63 -11.79
CA PRO A 62 20.38 -0.38 -12.39
C PRO A 62 19.20 0.57 -12.56
N ILE A 63 19.31 1.79 -12.03
CA ILE A 63 18.24 2.78 -12.07
C ILE A 63 18.63 3.99 -12.93
N LYS A 64 17.63 4.61 -13.52
CA LYS A 64 17.78 5.83 -14.33
C LYS A 64 16.77 6.89 -13.91
N ALA A 65 17.05 8.15 -14.26
CA ALA A 65 16.14 9.25 -13.96
C ALA A 65 14.70 8.95 -14.41
N GLY A 66 13.76 9.11 -13.51
CA GLY A 66 12.34 8.78 -13.71
C GLY A 66 11.90 7.43 -13.19
N ASP A 67 12.83 6.55 -12.87
CA ASP A 67 12.48 5.27 -12.22
C ASP A 67 12.08 5.50 -10.77
N PHE A 68 11.23 4.60 -10.26
CA PHE A 68 11.01 4.49 -8.83
C PHE A 68 11.07 3.03 -8.37
N LEU A 69 11.48 2.84 -7.11
CA LEU A 69 11.41 1.54 -6.44
C LEU A 69 10.41 1.61 -5.29
N LEU A 70 9.80 0.47 -5.00
CA LEU A 70 9.09 0.23 -3.75
C LEU A 70 9.74 -0.92 -3.02
N ILE A 71 10.25 -0.64 -1.82
CA ILE A 71 10.86 -1.62 -0.92
C ILE A 71 9.90 -1.92 0.22
N PRO A 72 9.38 -3.16 0.32
CA PRO A 72 8.54 -3.59 1.44
C PRO A 72 9.30 -3.72 2.75
N PRO A 73 8.59 -3.73 3.90
CA PRO A 73 9.18 -4.03 5.21
C PRO A 73 9.96 -5.35 5.21
N GLY A 74 11.12 -5.35 5.86
CA GLY A 74 11.99 -6.52 6.02
C GLY A 74 12.82 -6.91 4.79
N VAL A 75 12.69 -6.22 3.67
CA VAL A 75 13.46 -6.49 2.45
C VAL A 75 14.82 -5.79 2.53
N GLU A 76 15.90 -6.59 2.44
CA GLU A 76 17.27 -6.07 2.45
C GLU A 76 17.59 -5.30 1.16
N HIS A 77 18.16 -4.11 1.31
CA HIS A 77 18.56 -3.29 0.18
C HIS A 77 19.69 -2.30 0.51
N TYR A 78 20.38 -1.84 -0.53
CA TYR A 78 21.44 -0.82 -0.41
C TYR A 78 21.82 -0.26 -1.79
N PRO A 79 22.24 1.02 -1.89
CA PRO A 79 22.82 1.60 -3.09
C PRO A 79 24.29 1.25 -3.24
N VAL A 80 24.73 1.05 -4.48
CA VAL A 80 26.13 0.98 -4.89
C VAL A 80 26.40 2.10 -5.88
N PHE A 81 27.32 3.00 -5.54
CA PHE A 81 27.68 4.15 -6.36
C PHE A 81 28.74 3.74 -7.38
N LEU A 82 28.46 4.02 -8.66
CA LEU A 82 29.34 3.69 -9.78
C LEU A 82 30.33 4.83 -10.09
N ASP A 83 30.02 6.06 -9.65
CA ASP A 83 30.93 7.19 -9.61
C ASP A 83 30.65 8.07 -8.38
N HIS A 84 31.57 8.98 -8.06
CA HIS A 84 31.47 9.89 -6.92
C HIS A 84 31.43 11.38 -7.34
N THR A 85 31.17 11.66 -8.61
CA THR A 85 31.17 13.02 -9.18
C THR A 85 29.76 13.51 -9.47
N THR A 86 28.86 12.62 -9.87
CA THR A 86 27.47 12.94 -10.18
C THR A 86 26.67 13.09 -8.89
N PRO A 87 25.96 14.22 -8.68
CA PRO A 87 25.10 14.38 -7.51
C PRO A 87 24.05 13.28 -7.41
N TYR A 88 23.80 12.80 -6.20
CA TYR A 88 22.82 11.76 -5.94
C TYR A 88 21.50 12.38 -5.47
N ARG A 89 20.56 12.53 -6.40
CA ARG A 89 19.28 13.20 -6.15
C ARG A 89 18.13 12.22 -6.20
N ARG A 90 17.25 12.30 -5.17
CA ARG A 90 16.12 11.41 -5.01
C ARG A 90 15.06 11.99 -4.10
N PHE A 91 13.83 11.56 -4.28
CA PHE A 91 12.81 11.66 -3.22
C PHE A 91 12.68 10.31 -2.53
N ILE A 92 12.43 10.36 -1.24
CA ILE A 92 12.14 9.19 -0.40
C ILE A 92 10.82 9.44 0.31
N LEU A 93 9.88 8.52 0.18
CA LEU A 93 8.62 8.52 0.94
C LEU A 93 8.56 7.22 1.74
N TRP A 94 8.57 7.33 3.05
CA TRP A 94 8.37 6.24 3.99
C TRP A 94 6.92 6.20 4.44
N ILE A 95 6.33 5.01 4.48
CA ILE A 95 4.95 4.80 4.91
C ILE A 95 4.93 3.65 5.90
N SER A 96 4.40 3.89 7.10
CA SER A 96 4.29 2.87 8.13
C SER A 96 3.31 1.77 7.73
N THR A 97 3.52 0.57 8.26
CA THR A 97 2.59 -0.56 8.08
C THR A 97 1.20 -0.25 8.64
N ASP A 98 1.12 0.51 9.73
CA ASP A 98 -0.15 0.93 10.33
C ASP A 98 -0.92 1.89 9.41
N TYR A 99 -0.23 2.82 8.74
CA TYR A 99 -0.87 3.69 7.76
C TYR A 99 -1.38 2.91 6.56
N CYS A 100 -0.59 1.96 6.03
CA CYS A 100 -1.03 1.05 4.98
C CYS A 100 -2.27 0.24 5.36
N ASN A 101 -2.35 -0.24 6.60
CA ASN A 101 -3.52 -0.98 7.10
C ASN A 101 -4.77 -0.08 7.11
N ARG A 102 -4.67 1.18 7.55
CA ARG A 102 -5.79 2.13 7.50
C ARG A 102 -6.22 2.45 6.06
N LEU A 103 -5.26 2.60 5.14
CA LEU A 103 -5.57 2.78 3.71
C LEU A 103 -6.29 1.55 3.13
N MET A 104 -5.87 0.35 3.49
CA MET A 104 -6.51 -0.90 3.07
C MET A 104 -7.94 -1.02 3.62
N GLU A 105 -8.20 -0.56 4.84
CA GLU A 105 -9.54 -0.48 5.40
C GLU A 105 -10.45 0.47 4.62
N ALA A 106 -9.91 1.59 4.12
CA ALA A 106 -10.66 2.55 3.32
C ALA A 106 -10.94 2.02 1.90
N SER A 107 -9.92 1.51 1.20
CA SER A 107 -10.05 0.84 -0.10
C SER A 107 -8.80 0.01 -0.40
N LEU A 108 -9.00 -1.17 -1.00
CA LEU A 108 -7.90 -2.00 -1.51
C LEU A 108 -7.12 -1.33 -2.65
N ASP A 109 -7.71 -0.36 -3.34
CA ASP A 109 -7.06 0.38 -4.42
C ASP A 109 -5.82 1.14 -3.95
N TYR A 110 -5.73 1.47 -2.66
CA TYR A 110 -4.56 2.13 -2.08
C TYR A 110 -3.36 1.22 -1.85
N VAL A 111 -3.55 -0.09 -1.80
CA VAL A 111 -2.49 -1.03 -1.39
C VAL A 111 -2.11 -2.04 -2.47
N PHE A 112 -2.71 -1.95 -3.66
CA PHE A 112 -2.44 -2.84 -4.79
C PHE A 112 -0.93 -2.95 -5.08
N LEU A 113 -0.23 -1.82 -5.24
CA LEU A 113 1.19 -1.79 -5.56
C LEU A 113 2.05 -2.44 -4.47
N MET A 114 1.73 -2.20 -3.18
CA MET A 114 2.44 -2.81 -2.05
C MET A 114 2.28 -4.34 -2.06
N GLN A 115 1.06 -4.83 -2.30
CA GLN A 115 0.77 -6.25 -2.41
C GLN A 115 1.41 -6.87 -3.65
N TYR A 116 1.34 -6.17 -4.79
CA TYR A 116 1.97 -6.58 -6.04
C TYR A 116 3.47 -6.79 -5.87
N VAL A 117 4.19 -5.82 -5.30
CA VAL A 117 5.64 -5.91 -5.06
C VAL A 117 5.98 -7.05 -4.10
N THR A 118 5.23 -7.18 -3.00
CA THR A 118 5.44 -8.26 -2.01
C THR A 118 5.24 -9.65 -2.62
N THR A 119 4.34 -9.79 -3.60
CA THR A 119 4.02 -11.08 -4.22
C THR A 119 4.95 -11.41 -5.38
N THR A 120 5.30 -10.41 -6.20
CA THR A 120 6.05 -10.63 -7.46
C THR A 120 7.55 -10.42 -7.31
N HIS A 121 8.00 -9.76 -6.23
CA HIS A 121 9.38 -9.30 -6.05
C HIS A 121 9.86 -8.39 -7.19
N GLN A 122 8.92 -7.69 -7.84
CA GLN A 122 9.22 -6.64 -8.83
C GLN A 122 9.31 -5.30 -8.11
N TYR A 123 10.52 -4.87 -7.76
CA TYR A 123 10.76 -3.67 -6.97
C TYR A 123 10.90 -2.40 -7.81
N LEU A 124 11.41 -2.51 -9.05
CA LEU A 124 11.75 -1.39 -9.93
C LEU A 124 10.68 -1.15 -10.99
N PHE A 125 10.29 0.12 -11.16
CA PHE A 125 9.30 0.59 -12.12
C PHE A 125 9.85 1.79 -12.90
N SER A 126 9.86 1.68 -14.23
CA SER A 126 10.31 2.76 -15.10
C SER A 126 9.13 3.63 -15.55
N ASN A 127 9.31 4.92 -15.61
CA ASN A 127 8.33 5.89 -16.08
C ASN A 127 8.83 6.61 -17.35
N ASP A 128 7.89 6.98 -18.20
CA ASP A 128 8.19 7.97 -19.26
C ASP A 128 8.32 9.39 -18.67
N ALA A 129 8.77 10.32 -19.49
CA ALA A 129 9.01 11.69 -19.05
C ALA A 129 7.75 12.42 -18.58
N ILE A 130 6.58 12.09 -19.12
CA ILE A 130 5.29 12.73 -18.75
C ILE A 130 4.86 12.25 -17.37
N ALA A 131 4.79 10.94 -17.16
CA ALA A 131 4.45 10.35 -15.88
C ALA A 131 5.42 10.78 -14.77
N PHE A 132 6.72 10.80 -15.08
CA PHE A 132 7.74 11.26 -14.14
C PHE A 132 7.56 12.72 -13.73
N ASN A 133 7.32 13.63 -14.68
CA ASN A 133 7.11 15.05 -14.38
C ASN A 133 5.84 15.28 -13.52
N GLN A 134 4.77 14.49 -13.75
CA GLN A 134 3.56 14.54 -12.93
C GLN A 134 3.85 14.09 -11.49
N LEU A 135 4.52 12.97 -11.30
CA LEU A 135 4.93 12.48 -9.97
C LEU A 135 5.83 13.48 -9.26
N GLN A 136 6.83 14.02 -9.96
CA GLN A 136 7.75 15.00 -9.41
C GLN A 136 7.01 16.27 -8.91
N SER A 137 6.02 16.75 -9.68
CA SER A 137 5.21 17.90 -9.30
C SER A 137 4.38 17.64 -8.05
N GLN A 138 3.75 16.46 -7.94
CA GLN A 138 2.97 16.06 -6.77
C GLN A 138 3.87 15.94 -5.52
N ILE A 139 5.05 15.35 -5.67
CA ILE A 139 5.99 15.17 -4.56
C ILE A 139 6.52 16.52 -4.08
N TYR A 140 6.87 17.44 -4.97
CA TYR A 140 7.30 18.78 -4.57
C TYR A 140 6.18 19.54 -3.83
N ALA A 141 4.95 19.48 -4.33
CA ALA A 141 3.79 20.11 -3.68
C ALA A 141 3.56 19.52 -2.27
N LEU A 142 3.70 18.20 -2.11
CA LEU A 142 3.59 17.55 -0.81
C LEU A 142 4.71 17.99 0.15
N ILE A 143 5.97 18.03 -0.29
CA ILE A 143 7.09 18.48 0.55
C ILE A 143 6.91 19.96 0.95
N GLU A 144 6.45 20.80 0.04
CA GLU A 144 6.16 22.21 0.32
C GLU A 144 5.07 22.35 1.39
N GLU A 145 4.00 21.55 1.31
CA GLU A 145 2.93 21.56 2.31
C GLU A 145 3.42 21.04 3.67
N VAL A 146 4.18 19.93 3.69
CA VAL A 146 4.78 19.38 4.93
C VAL A 146 5.67 20.40 5.64
N LYS A 147 6.43 21.20 4.89
CA LYS A 147 7.32 22.25 5.44
C LYS A 147 6.58 23.57 5.73
N GLY A 148 5.39 23.75 5.19
CA GLY A 148 4.57 24.96 5.36
C GLY A 148 3.87 25.02 6.72
N SER A 149 3.15 26.14 6.94
CA SER A 149 2.34 26.38 8.13
C SER A 149 0.95 26.97 7.80
N ARG A 150 0.44 26.64 6.59
CA ARG A 150 -0.85 27.13 6.11
C ARG A 150 -2.01 26.51 6.89
N PHE A 151 -3.14 27.22 6.95
CA PHE A 151 -4.38 26.68 7.51
C PHE A 151 -4.78 25.39 6.80
N GLY A 152 -5.19 24.38 7.57
CA GLY A 152 -5.60 23.08 7.03
C GLY A 152 -4.42 22.18 6.56
N LYS A 153 -3.18 22.50 6.94
CA LYS A 153 -1.97 21.77 6.57
C LYS A 153 -2.13 20.25 6.73
N ASP A 154 -2.53 19.77 7.91
CA ASP A 154 -2.56 18.33 8.19
C ASP A 154 -3.59 17.60 7.29
N ALA A 155 -4.74 18.22 7.05
CA ALA A 155 -5.75 17.69 6.13
C ALA A 155 -5.24 17.69 4.68
N GLN A 156 -4.59 18.77 4.25
CA GLN A 156 -4.04 18.90 2.90
C GLN A 156 -2.89 17.90 2.66
N VAL A 157 -1.99 17.74 3.62
CA VAL A 157 -0.90 16.77 3.58
C VAL A 157 -1.44 15.35 3.48
N SER A 158 -2.42 14.98 4.31
CA SER A 158 -3.07 13.66 4.26
C SER A 158 -3.72 13.39 2.90
N LEU A 159 -4.45 14.38 2.36
CA LEU A 159 -5.06 14.27 1.03
C LEU A 159 -4.02 14.09 -0.08
N GLN A 160 -2.93 14.85 -0.04
CA GLN A 160 -1.87 14.76 -1.06
C GLN A 160 -1.13 13.41 -1.00
N VAL A 161 -0.82 12.88 0.18
CA VAL A 161 -0.20 11.55 0.34
C VAL A 161 -1.12 10.47 -0.23
N ASN A 162 -2.40 10.48 0.14
CA ASN A 162 -3.38 9.52 -0.36
C ASN A 162 -3.54 9.60 -1.88
N THR A 163 -3.56 10.81 -2.43
CA THR A 163 -3.62 11.04 -3.88
C THR A 163 -2.37 10.49 -4.58
N LEU A 164 -1.18 10.72 -4.03
CA LEU A 164 0.08 10.19 -4.59
C LEU A 164 0.10 8.66 -4.57
N ILE A 165 -0.27 8.06 -3.44
CA ILE A 165 -0.34 6.60 -3.31
C ILE A 165 -1.34 6.02 -4.32
N LEU A 166 -2.55 6.56 -4.41
CA LEU A 166 -3.56 6.11 -5.35
C LEU A 166 -3.10 6.28 -6.80
N HIS A 167 -2.41 7.38 -7.13
CA HIS A 167 -1.84 7.59 -8.47
C HIS A 167 -0.82 6.51 -8.83
N LEU A 168 0.11 6.18 -7.92
CA LEU A 168 1.10 5.11 -8.14
C LEU A 168 0.42 3.74 -8.33
N ASN A 169 -0.56 3.42 -7.49
CA ASN A 169 -1.33 2.18 -7.60
C ASN A 169 -2.04 2.08 -8.95
N ARG A 170 -2.76 3.14 -9.35
CA ARG A 170 -3.46 3.21 -10.65
C ARG A 170 -2.49 3.05 -11.82
N MET A 171 -1.39 3.79 -11.80
CA MET A 171 -0.39 3.76 -12.87
C MET A 171 0.18 2.35 -13.09
N ILE A 172 0.51 1.62 -12.02
CA ILE A 172 1.04 0.26 -12.12
C ILE A 172 -0.07 -0.74 -12.46
N TYR A 173 -1.26 -0.58 -11.87
CA TYR A 173 -2.41 -1.39 -12.20
C TYR A 173 -2.76 -1.31 -13.70
N GLU A 174 -2.91 -0.12 -14.25
CA GLU A 174 -3.22 0.11 -15.65
C GLU A 174 -2.13 -0.45 -16.57
N ARG A 175 -0.86 -0.23 -16.25
CA ARG A 175 0.28 -0.72 -17.00
C ARG A 175 0.30 -2.25 -17.12
N ASN A 176 0.02 -2.95 -16.03
CA ASN A 176 -0.01 -4.41 -16.00
C ASN A 176 -1.26 -5.00 -16.67
N HIS A 177 -2.29 -4.19 -16.88
CA HIS A 177 -3.58 -4.65 -17.38
C HIS A 177 -3.95 -4.12 -18.77
N THR A 178 -3.18 -3.22 -19.37
CA THR A 178 -3.46 -2.68 -20.72
C THR A 178 -3.15 -3.65 -21.87
N ALA A 179 -2.37 -4.69 -21.65
CA ALA A 179 -1.94 -5.62 -22.71
C ALA A 179 -2.79 -6.90 -22.79
N GLY A 180 -4.10 -6.80 -22.95
CA GLY A 180 -4.88 -7.95 -23.44
C GLY A 180 -5.87 -8.63 -22.50
N ASN A 181 -6.14 -8.12 -21.31
CA ASN A 181 -6.99 -8.82 -20.34
C ASN A 181 -8.16 -7.98 -19.78
N SER A 182 -8.96 -7.35 -20.65
CA SER A 182 -10.18 -6.65 -20.21
C SER A 182 -11.15 -7.58 -19.48
N ARG A 183 -11.28 -8.83 -19.93
CA ARG A 183 -12.13 -9.84 -19.28
C ARG A 183 -11.69 -10.21 -17.86
N SER A 184 -10.38 -10.23 -17.57
CA SER A 184 -9.87 -10.55 -16.22
C SER A 184 -10.13 -9.42 -15.21
N LYS A 185 -10.06 -8.15 -15.66
CA LYS A 185 -10.35 -6.97 -14.83
C LYS A 185 -11.79 -6.88 -14.40
N ASP A 186 -12.69 -7.02 -15.41
CA ASP A 186 -14.12 -6.97 -15.18
C ASP A 186 -14.56 -8.09 -14.23
N LEU A 187 -13.98 -9.28 -14.39
CA LEU A 187 -14.27 -10.42 -13.56
C LEU A 187 -13.82 -10.23 -12.10
N HIS A 188 -12.60 -9.74 -11.90
CA HIS A 188 -12.07 -9.53 -10.54
C HIS A 188 -12.90 -8.49 -9.77
N HIS A 189 -13.19 -7.35 -10.39
CA HIS A 189 -14.06 -6.33 -9.79
C HIS A 189 -15.46 -6.89 -9.54
N ALA A 190 -16.03 -7.60 -10.51
CA ALA A 190 -17.33 -8.23 -10.37
C ALA A 190 -17.38 -9.24 -9.20
N ILE A 191 -16.31 -10.02 -9.00
CA ILE A 191 -16.20 -10.91 -7.83
C ILE A 191 -16.14 -10.12 -6.52
N CYS A 192 -15.36 -9.04 -6.45
CA CYS A 192 -15.24 -8.20 -5.25
C CYS A 192 -16.58 -7.52 -4.91
N ASP A 193 -17.28 -7.01 -5.91
CA ASP A 193 -18.61 -6.39 -5.77
C ASP A 193 -19.64 -7.41 -5.31
N PHE A 194 -19.63 -8.59 -5.92
CA PHE A 194 -20.50 -9.70 -5.53
C PHE A 194 -20.26 -10.12 -4.08
N ILE A 195 -18.98 -10.30 -3.67
CA ILE A 195 -18.64 -10.63 -2.28
C ILE A 195 -19.18 -9.56 -1.34
N THR A 196 -18.98 -8.28 -1.66
CA THR A 196 -19.41 -7.17 -0.80
C THR A 196 -20.93 -7.09 -0.66
N ALA A 197 -21.66 -7.44 -1.72
CA ALA A 197 -23.13 -7.46 -1.73
C ALA A 197 -23.74 -8.69 -1.02
N HIS A 198 -22.98 -9.80 -0.89
CA HIS A 198 -23.51 -11.11 -0.43
C HIS A 198 -22.73 -11.67 0.77
N LEU A 199 -22.25 -10.81 1.69
CA LEU A 199 -21.41 -11.21 2.83
C LEU A 199 -22.05 -12.26 3.74
N ASN A 200 -23.38 -12.31 3.80
CA ASN A 200 -24.15 -13.26 4.61
C ASN A 200 -24.40 -14.61 3.93
N GLU A 201 -24.01 -14.74 2.65
CA GLU A 201 -24.25 -15.95 1.87
C GLU A 201 -23.03 -16.88 1.82
N ASP A 202 -23.20 -18.05 1.15
CA ASP A 202 -22.09 -18.90 0.77
C ASP A 202 -21.26 -18.21 -0.31
N LEU A 203 -20.00 -17.92 0.02
CA LEU A 203 -18.99 -17.33 -0.85
C LEU A 203 -17.84 -18.32 -1.15
N SER A 204 -18.16 -19.63 -1.16
CA SER A 204 -17.22 -20.67 -1.54
C SER A 204 -16.76 -20.52 -2.99
N LEU A 205 -15.58 -21.09 -3.30
CA LEU A 205 -15.09 -21.14 -4.69
C LEU A 205 -16.09 -21.84 -5.62
N GLU A 206 -16.82 -22.83 -5.10
CA GLU A 206 -17.89 -23.54 -5.82
C GLU A 206 -19.04 -22.62 -6.21
N ARG A 207 -19.44 -21.74 -5.31
CA ARG A 207 -20.49 -20.75 -5.56
C ARG A 207 -20.01 -19.72 -6.60
N LEU A 208 -18.81 -19.20 -6.46
CA LEU A 208 -18.27 -18.21 -7.38
C LEU A 208 -17.97 -18.80 -8.77
N GLU A 209 -17.54 -20.06 -8.87
CA GLU A 209 -17.37 -20.78 -10.14
C GLU A 209 -18.69 -20.83 -10.94
N LYS A 210 -19.80 -21.13 -10.24
CA LYS A 210 -21.13 -21.18 -10.85
C LYS A 210 -21.63 -19.78 -11.25
N GLU A 211 -21.40 -18.79 -10.41
CA GLU A 211 -21.88 -17.43 -10.63
C GLU A 211 -21.16 -16.75 -11.79
N PHE A 212 -19.85 -16.93 -11.88
CA PHE A 212 -19.01 -16.23 -12.86
C PHE A 212 -18.61 -17.10 -14.08
N PHE A 213 -19.02 -18.36 -14.12
CA PHE A 213 -18.70 -19.32 -15.20
C PHE A 213 -17.20 -19.46 -15.47
N VAL A 214 -16.38 -19.46 -14.41
CA VAL A 214 -14.92 -19.59 -14.45
C VAL A 214 -14.44 -20.61 -13.44
N SER A 215 -13.35 -21.33 -13.75
CA SER A 215 -12.84 -22.38 -12.87
C SER A 215 -12.37 -21.85 -11.50
N LYS A 216 -12.53 -22.65 -10.45
CA LYS A 216 -12.02 -22.36 -9.11
C LYS A 216 -10.53 -22.02 -9.08
N TYR A 217 -9.75 -22.72 -9.90
CA TYR A 217 -8.31 -22.47 -10.03
C TYR A 217 -8.05 -21.06 -10.56
N TYR A 218 -8.77 -20.65 -11.61
CA TYR A 218 -8.66 -19.33 -12.20
C TYR A 218 -9.04 -18.23 -11.20
N ILE A 219 -10.19 -18.38 -10.48
CA ILE A 219 -10.62 -17.43 -9.46
C ILE A 219 -9.56 -17.33 -8.37
N SER A 220 -9.09 -18.46 -7.81
CA SER A 220 -8.13 -18.48 -6.71
C SER A 220 -6.79 -17.84 -7.08
N HIS A 221 -6.27 -18.16 -8.26
CA HIS A 221 -4.97 -17.68 -8.75
C HIS A 221 -5.03 -16.20 -9.10
N THR A 222 -5.99 -15.81 -9.95
CA THR A 222 -6.16 -14.43 -10.39
C THR A 222 -6.50 -13.50 -9.21
N PHE A 223 -7.29 -13.99 -8.25
CA PHE A 223 -7.65 -13.21 -7.07
C PHE A 223 -6.44 -12.96 -6.17
N LYS A 224 -5.63 -13.98 -5.91
CA LYS A 224 -4.39 -13.85 -5.14
C LYS A 224 -3.37 -12.92 -5.82
N ASP A 225 -3.23 -13.04 -7.14
CA ASP A 225 -2.30 -12.24 -7.94
C ASP A 225 -2.71 -10.76 -7.99
N ASN A 226 -4.01 -10.47 -8.04
CA ASN A 226 -4.51 -9.10 -8.12
C ASN A 226 -4.71 -8.42 -6.75
N ILE A 227 -4.99 -9.18 -5.69
CA ILE A 227 -5.28 -8.63 -4.34
C ILE A 227 -4.17 -8.94 -3.33
N GLY A 228 -3.30 -9.93 -3.60
CA GLY A 228 -2.26 -10.37 -2.67
C GLY A 228 -2.79 -11.18 -1.46
N LEU A 229 -4.11 -11.35 -1.35
CA LEU A 229 -4.79 -12.15 -0.33
C LEU A 229 -5.44 -13.37 -0.96
N SER A 230 -5.56 -14.47 -0.21
CA SER A 230 -6.45 -15.54 -0.65
C SER A 230 -7.90 -15.05 -0.63
N LEU A 231 -8.75 -15.63 -1.49
CA LEU A 231 -10.19 -15.34 -1.50
C LEU A 231 -10.82 -15.44 -0.10
N HIS A 232 -10.47 -16.48 0.63
CA HIS A 232 -10.98 -16.69 2.01
C HIS A 232 -10.53 -15.58 2.98
N GLN A 233 -9.27 -15.13 2.87
CA GLN A 233 -8.77 -14.02 3.69
C GLN A 233 -9.50 -12.71 3.37
N TYR A 234 -9.73 -12.45 2.08
CA TYR A 234 -10.48 -11.28 1.64
C TYR A 234 -11.91 -11.27 2.16
N ILE A 235 -12.65 -12.39 1.97
CA ILE A 235 -14.02 -12.54 2.49
C ILE A 235 -14.05 -12.32 3.99
N THR A 236 -13.14 -12.96 4.72
CA THR A 236 -13.05 -12.83 6.18
C THR A 236 -12.84 -11.37 6.60
N LYS A 237 -11.92 -10.64 5.96
CA LYS A 237 -11.70 -9.22 6.25
C LYS A 237 -12.93 -8.36 5.97
N LYS A 238 -13.60 -8.57 4.85
CA LYS A 238 -14.84 -7.85 4.51
C LYS A 238 -15.97 -8.12 5.51
N ARG A 239 -16.14 -9.37 5.93
CA ARG A 239 -17.09 -9.76 6.97
C ARG A 239 -16.78 -9.10 8.31
N LEU A 240 -15.51 -9.10 8.72
CA LEU A 240 -15.06 -8.46 9.97
C LEU A 240 -15.29 -6.96 9.94
N GLN A 241 -15.01 -6.29 8.81
CA GLN A 241 -15.27 -4.87 8.65
C GLN A 241 -16.76 -4.56 8.80
N ALA A 242 -17.63 -5.30 8.12
CA ALA A 242 -19.08 -5.14 8.23
C ALA A 242 -19.59 -5.40 9.66
N CYS A 243 -19.04 -6.41 10.35
CA CYS A 243 -19.34 -6.67 11.76
C CYS A 243 -18.91 -5.48 12.64
N LYS A 244 -17.72 -4.95 12.44
CA LYS A 244 -17.20 -3.79 13.16
C LYS A 244 -18.15 -2.59 13.01
N ASP A 245 -18.52 -2.26 11.78
CA ASP A 245 -19.37 -1.12 11.48
C ASP A 245 -20.78 -1.28 12.09
N ALA A 246 -21.34 -2.49 12.04
CA ALA A 246 -22.62 -2.80 12.67
C ALA A 246 -22.56 -2.67 14.20
N ILE A 247 -21.49 -3.16 14.84
CA ILE A 247 -21.28 -3.06 16.28
C ILE A 247 -21.17 -1.60 16.72
N LEU A 248 -20.44 -0.77 15.97
CA LEU A 248 -20.34 0.68 16.20
C LEU A 248 -21.70 1.37 15.99
N GLY A 249 -22.51 0.89 15.04
CA GLY A 249 -23.88 1.34 14.80
C GLY A 249 -24.90 0.85 15.87
N GLY A 250 -24.44 0.19 16.94
CA GLY A 250 -25.31 -0.25 18.05
C GLY A 250 -25.91 -1.64 17.88
N ALA A 251 -25.51 -2.41 16.87
CA ALA A 251 -25.99 -3.78 16.69
C ALA A 251 -25.49 -4.71 17.81
N SER A 252 -26.31 -5.71 18.15
CA SER A 252 -25.94 -6.73 19.14
C SER A 252 -24.78 -7.59 18.63
N ILE A 253 -23.69 -7.64 19.39
CA ILE A 253 -22.51 -8.46 19.08
C ILE A 253 -22.90 -9.94 18.88
N SER A 254 -23.84 -10.44 19.67
CA SER A 254 -24.30 -11.84 19.60
C SER A 254 -25.09 -12.19 18.34
N LYS A 255 -25.56 -11.20 17.57
CA LYS A 255 -26.30 -11.39 16.32
C LYS A 255 -25.47 -10.95 15.10
N THR A 256 -24.52 -10.05 15.29
CA THR A 256 -23.77 -9.44 14.19
C THR A 256 -22.96 -10.47 13.39
N TYR A 257 -22.38 -11.47 14.06
CA TYR A 257 -21.56 -12.46 13.36
C TYR A 257 -22.38 -13.32 12.37
N GLU A 258 -23.62 -13.67 12.73
CA GLU A 258 -24.54 -14.41 11.85
C GLU A 258 -24.97 -13.55 10.65
N MET A 259 -25.24 -12.25 10.89
CA MET A 259 -25.66 -11.32 9.84
C MET A 259 -24.63 -11.18 8.71
N TYR A 260 -23.36 -11.43 8.99
CA TYR A 260 -22.27 -11.31 8.03
C TYR A 260 -21.57 -12.65 7.73
N GLY A 261 -22.25 -13.77 7.94
CA GLY A 261 -21.88 -15.08 7.42
C GLY A 261 -20.76 -15.81 8.16
N PHE A 262 -20.52 -15.50 9.43
CA PHE A 262 -19.72 -16.37 10.30
C PHE A 262 -20.61 -17.51 10.83
N GLN A 263 -20.12 -18.74 10.75
CA GLN A 263 -20.89 -19.92 11.15
C GLN A 263 -21.05 -20.04 12.66
N ASP A 264 -20.07 -19.56 13.43
CA ASP A 264 -20.11 -19.60 14.89
C ASP A 264 -19.42 -18.38 15.52
N TYR A 265 -19.84 -18.07 16.76
CA TYR A 265 -19.30 -16.95 17.52
C TYR A 265 -17.82 -17.11 17.84
N SER A 266 -17.32 -18.32 18.06
CA SER A 266 -15.93 -18.56 18.44
C SER A 266 -14.99 -18.27 17.26
N ALA A 267 -15.38 -18.65 16.04
CA ALA A 267 -14.63 -18.32 14.81
C ALA A 267 -14.59 -16.82 14.58
N PHE A 268 -15.76 -16.15 14.69
CA PHE A 268 -15.84 -14.69 14.61
C PHE A 268 -14.96 -14.01 15.67
N PHE A 269 -15.08 -14.40 16.95
CA PHE A 269 -14.33 -13.79 18.05
C PHE A 269 -12.81 -13.89 17.84
N ARG A 270 -12.32 -15.08 17.48
CA ARG A 270 -10.89 -15.29 17.18
C ARG A 270 -10.41 -14.45 16.01
N ALA A 271 -11.18 -14.42 14.92
CA ALA A 271 -10.86 -13.64 13.73
C ALA A 271 -10.86 -12.13 14.04
N PHE A 272 -11.87 -11.64 14.78
CA PHE A 272 -11.99 -10.24 15.17
C PHE A 272 -10.84 -9.81 16.09
N LYS A 273 -10.51 -10.61 17.10
CA LYS A 273 -9.38 -10.31 18.00
C LYS A 273 -8.03 -10.33 17.28
N LYS A 274 -7.86 -11.24 16.32
CA LYS A 274 -6.65 -11.29 15.48
C LYS A 274 -6.52 -10.05 14.60
N GLU A 275 -7.61 -9.59 13.99
CA GLU A 275 -7.60 -8.46 13.04
C GLU A 275 -7.46 -7.11 13.75
N TYR A 276 -8.18 -6.92 14.88
CA TYR A 276 -8.27 -5.62 15.58
C TYR A 276 -7.51 -5.56 16.91
N GLY A 277 -6.82 -6.63 17.31
CA GLY A 277 -6.03 -6.68 18.55
C GLY A 277 -6.85 -6.79 19.84
N MET A 278 -8.18 -6.68 19.78
CA MET A 278 -9.08 -6.68 20.94
C MET A 278 -10.40 -7.40 20.64
N SER A 279 -11.15 -7.74 21.69
CA SER A 279 -12.46 -8.40 21.52
C SER A 279 -13.52 -7.44 20.96
N PRO A 280 -14.59 -7.94 20.33
CA PRO A 280 -15.70 -7.11 19.85
C PRO A 280 -16.32 -6.23 20.92
N LYS A 281 -16.37 -6.71 22.17
CA LYS A 281 -16.89 -5.96 23.31
C LYS A 281 -15.98 -4.82 23.72
N GLU A 282 -14.68 -5.09 23.88
CA GLU A 282 -13.66 -4.07 24.16
C GLU A 282 -13.65 -2.99 23.08
N TYR A 283 -13.74 -3.40 21.83
CA TYR A 283 -13.76 -2.47 20.68
C TYR A 283 -14.97 -1.52 20.75
N ARG A 284 -16.16 -2.04 21.01
CA ARG A 284 -17.38 -1.24 21.19
C ARG A 284 -17.24 -0.29 22.39
N ASP A 285 -16.83 -0.81 23.54
CA ASP A 285 -16.81 -0.06 24.81
C ASP A 285 -15.81 1.11 24.75
N ILE A 286 -14.67 0.95 24.07
CA ILE A 286 -13.69 2.05 23.80
C ILE A 286 -14.29 3.10 22.87
N SER A 287 -14.98 2.68 21.81
CA SER A 287 -15.53 3.61 20.80
C SER A 287 -16.77 4.37 21.28
N THR A 288 -17.42 3.93 22.36
CA THR A 288 -18.55 4.66 22.98
C THR A 288 -18.11 5.68 24.03
N LEU A 289 -16.80 5.71 24.38
CA LEU A 289 -16.21 6.64 25.34
C LEU A 289 -15.57 7.87 24.67
N THR A 290 -15.52 7.88 23.32
CA THR A 290 -15.04 8.99 22.50
C THR A 290 -16.20 9.68 21.79
#